data_83ec21a68416110e8efc8ea9f364ef9e
#
_entry.id   83ec21a68416110e8efc8ea9f364ef9e
#
_cell.length_a   1.000
_cell.length_b   1.000
_cell.length_c   1.000
_cell.angle_alpha   90.00
_cell.angle_beta   90.00
_cell.angle_gamma   90.00
#
_symmetry.space_group_name_H-M   'P 1'
#
loop_
_entity.id
_entity.type
_entity.pdbx_description
1 polymer ?
#
loop_
_entity_poly.entity_id
_entity_poly.type
_entity_poly.pdbx_seq_one_letter_code
_entity_poly.pdbx_strand_id
1 'polypeptide(L)'
;MKFKKFSGVVGLMTVVSLALAGCGASSSEAVNTKDDGKLITVDVFDSRANYQGIQKGWAAKIFKDKFNVKLNIIAPNVAGGGDTLFDTRSAAGNLGDIVITTTGGGRMKKLVKAGLISDMTPYLKGMDNIKKFKKSSEALAKIAGKNGVWGLGMGVSTSSPTKPSEGVEQQDEPYIRWDYYREAGYPEIKDMDQFLDVLKQMQDIARKDQKDNKVYAISMFKDWDGSGMAFVQHMAAWFGYANQGSAFLKADGTDEQTVLTKDGIYQKILAWLHKAQTMGLVDPDSSSQNWDKLHDKVTNGKVLLSPFSFLGKPSFNSGERKAKGVGFALAPLQTMRPYSQGFINEGDLSYFIGIGSKAKNKQRLVKIINWLYSPEGVYASSNGTTACPKGMCWEMKDGQPVLSEFGEKVQFASEGVEVPAQWGGGIYADGICALNFPTIAPNDIDPETKQTYNSFLWPSELKKTNPLLSDWSKHMDGAKTEFEYLNKHKMVMVQAGVPYSAPEENSAQSARRTQINSAVVAASWKAALANSQSEFDKEIKEMTTKADGFGFKDIQKFDYAAINEHMAMSKKVAEAAK
;
A
#
# COMPACT_ATOMS: atom_id res chain seq x y z
N MET A 1 -36.17 -45.75 -17.81
CA MET A 1 -36.34 -46.13 -19.22
C MET A 1 -35.05 -45.84 -19.98
N LYS A 2 -34.43 -46.94 -20.46
CA LYS A 2 -33.32 -47.08 -21.43
C LYS A 2 -31.99 -46.31 -21.26
N PHE A 3 -31.02 -47.05 -20.74
CA PHE A 3 -29.57 -46.93 -20.96
C PHE A 3 -29.22 -47.07 -22.46
N LYS A 4 -28.29 -46.27 -22.97
CA LYS A 4 -27.51 -46.62 -24.16
C LYS A 4 -26.03 -46.56 -23.82
N LYS A 5 -25.41 -47.73 -23.88
CA LYS A 5 -23.97 -47.97 -23.92
C LYS A 5 -23.42 -47.50 -25.25
N PHE A 6 -22.24 -46.90 -25.25
CA PHE A 6 -21.37 -46.89 -26.43
C PHE A 6 -19.97 -47.36 -26.06
N SER A 7 -19.52 -48.32 -26.82
CA SER A 7 -18.29 -49.09 -26.65
C SER A 7 -17.09 -48.40 -27.29
N GLY A 8 -15.95 -48.70 -26.77
CA GLY A 8 -14.59 -48.28 -26.97
C GLY A 8 -14.04 -48.29 -28.40
N VAL A 9 -12.97 -47.51 -28.52
CA VAL A 9 -11.93 -47.74 -29.53
C VAL A 9 -10.56 -47.62 -28.81
N VAL A 10 -9.83 -48.72 -28.83
CA VAL A 10 -8.45 -48.85 -28.45
C VAL A 10 -7.60 -48.31 -29.62
N GLY A 11 -6.78 -47.31 -29.37
CA GLY A 11 -5.84 -46.75 -30.35
C GLY A 11 -4.40 -46.82 -29.82
N LEU A 12 -3.62 -47.58 -30.55
CA LEU A 12 -2.24 -48.00 -30.42
C LEU A 12 -1.25 -46.92 -29.95
N MET A 13 -0.47 -47.20 -28.90
CA MET A 13 0.78 -46.50 -28.58
C MET A 13 1.85 -46.85 -29.60
N THR A 14 2.39 -45.83 -30.28
CA THR A 14 3.63 -45.94 -30.99
C THR A 14 4.72 -45.21 -30.20
N VAL A 15 5.61 -45.98 -29.59
CA VAL A 15 6.83 -45.49 -28.94
C VAL A 15 7.82 -45.13 -30.02
N VAL A 16 8.17 -43.85 -30.12
CA VAL A 16 9.32 -43.40 -30.90
C VAL A 16 10.42 -43.02 -29.93
N SER A 17 11.41 -43.90 -29.85
CA SER A 17 12.68 -43.67 -29.15
C SER A 17 13.55 -42.72 -30.00
N LEU A 18 13.81 -41.51 -29.52
CA LEU A 18 14.82 -40.63 -30.10
C LEU A 18 16.02 -40.53 -29.18
N ALA A 19 17.15 -40.90 -29.75
CA ALA A 19 18.46 -40.98 -29.13
C ALA A 19 18.95 -39.61 -28.63
N LEU A 20 19.54 -39.62 -27.43
CA LEU A 20 20.38 -38.54 -26.92
C LEU A 20 21.68 -38.47 -27.76
N ALA A 21 21.87 -37.36 -28.42
CA ALA A 21 23.21 -36.91 -28.85
C ALA A 21 23.44 -35.57 -28.13
N GLY A 22 24.27 -35.59 -27.10
CA GLY A 22 24.75 -34.39 -26.43
C GLY A 22 25.79 -33.68 -27.33
N CYS A 23 25.68 -32.36 -27.37
CA CYS A 23 26.82 -31.48 -27.57
C CYS A 23 26.48 -30.14 -26.90
N GLY A 24 27.21 -29.83 -25.84
CA GLY A 24 27.22 -28.52 -25.25
C GLY A 24 27.74 -27.49 -26.22
N ALA A 25 26.89 -26.57 -26.60
CA ALA A 25 27.29 -25.28 -27.12
C ALA A 25 26.40 -24.26 -26.42
N SER A 26 26.99 -23.50 -25.51
CA SER A 26 26.42 -22.27 -25.01
C SER A 26 26.27 -21.29 -26.18
N SER A 27 25.19 -21.40 -26.93
CA SER A 27 24.79 -20.35 -27.85
C SER A 27 24.33 -19.16 -26.99
N SER A 28 25.16 -18.13 -26.92
CA SER A 28 24.69 -16.81 -26.62
C SER A 28 23.64 -16.49 -27.69
N GLU A 29 22.35 -16.65 -27.33
CA GLU A 29 21.25 -16.11 -28.17
C GLU A 29 21.59 -14.65 -28.43
N ALA A 30 21.81 -14.28 -29.67
CA ALA A 30 21.98 -12.90 -30.09
C ALA A 30 20.74 -12.15 -29.61
N VAL A 31 20.94 -11.20 -28.69
CA VAL A 31 19.88 -10.36 -28.16
C VAL A 31 19.22 -9.65 -29.34
N ASN A 32 18.03 -10.09 -29.74
CA ASN A 32 17.29 -9.44 -30.82
C ASN A 32 16.81 -8.07 -30.33
N THR A 33 17.65 -7.05 -30.53
CA THR A 33 17.44 -5.68 -30.12
C THR A 33 16.61 -4.86 -31.11
N LYS A 34 16.27 -5.43 -32.28
CA LYS A 34 15.51 -4.72 -33.31
C LYS A 34 14.01 -4.75 -32.98
N ASP A 35 13.54 -3.65 -32.40
CA ASP A 35 12.11 -3.35 -32.22
C ASP A 35 11.52 -2.90 -33.56
N ASP A 36 10.45 -3.53 -34.03
CA ASP A 36 9.78 -3.22 -35.31
C ASP A 36 8.85 -2.00 -35.23
N GLY A 37 8.69 -1.42 -34.04
CA GLY A 37 7.87 -0.24 -33.78
C GLY A 37 6.35 -0.46 -33.89
N LYS A 38 5.87 -1.66 -34.23
CA LYS A 38 4.43 -1.93 -34.37
C LYS A 38 3.73 -1.85 -33.02
N LEU A 39 2.42 -1.61 -33.07
CA LEU A 39 1.57 -1.68 -31.87
C LEU A 39 1.59 -3.11 -31.32
N ILE A 40 1.91 -3.24 -30.03
CA ILE A 40 1.87 -4.51 -29.32
C ILE A 40 0.98 -4.41 -28.08
N THR A 41 0.44 -5.54 -27.67
CA THR A 41 -0.16 -5.69 -26.33
C THR A 41 0.92 -6.22 -25.41
N VAL A 42 1.09 -5.56 -24.26
CA VAL A 42 2.03 -5.91 -23.20
C VAL A 42 1.24 -6.50 -22.04
N ASP A 43 1.44 -7.78 -21.76
CA ASP A 43 0.87 -8.45 -20.59
C ASP A 43 1.64 -8.02 -19.33
N VAL A 44 0.97 -7.33 -18.42
CA VAL A 44 1.51 -6.90 -17.14
C VAL A 44 0.93 -7.76 -16.04
N PHE A 45 1.73 -8.68 -15.50
CA PHE A 45 1.37 -9.37 -14.26
C PHE A 45 1.62 -8.43 -13.09
N ASP A 46 0.57 -8.03 -12.41
CA ASP A 46 0.65 -7.05 -11.32
C ASP A 46 -0.14 -7.54 -10.10
N SER A 47 0.60 -8.03 -9.09
CA SER A 47 0.02 -8.52 -7.84
C SER A 47 -0.52 -7.41 -6.93
N ARG A 48 -0.33 -6.13 -7.29
CA ARG A 48 -0.86 -4.97 -6.56
C ARG A 48 -2.06 -4.31 -7.24
N ALA A 49 -2.25 -4.58 -8.54
CA ALA A 49 -3.30 -3.91 -9.31
C ALA A 49 -4.70 -4.23 -8.79
N ASN A 50 -5.54 -3.21 -8.78
CA ASN A 50 -6.97 -3.29 -8.46
C ASN A 50 -7.85 -3.26 -9.73
N TYR A 51 -7.26 -3.49 -10.89
CA TYR A 51 -7.91 -3.47 -12.19
C TYR A 51 -7.45 -4.67 -13.03
N GLN A 52 -8.37 -5.29 -13.75
CA GLN A 52 -8.11 -6.42 -14.65
C GLN A 52 -8.49 -6.07 -16.08
N GLY A 53 -7.59 -6.34 -17.05
CA GLY A 53 -7.87 -6.19 -18.48
C GLY A 53 -7.08 -5.05 -19.16
N ILE A 54 -7.57 -4.61 -20.32
CA ILE A 54 -6.86 -3.58 -21.11
C ILE A 54 -7.00 -2.20 -20.46
N GLN A 55 -5.87 -1.57 -20.15
CA GLN A 55 -5.81 -0.18 -19.68
C GLN A 55 -6.58 0.73 -20.64
N LYS A 56 -7.42 1.62 -20.08
CA LYS A 56 -8.27 2.56 -20.81
C LYS A 56 -7.90 4.01 -20.52
N GLY A 57 -8.59 4.93 -21.18
CA GLY A 57 -8.57 6.36 -20.92
C GLY A 57 -7.21 7.04 -21.17
N TRP A 58 -6.94 8.11 -20.42
CA TRP A 58 -5.80 9.00 -20.65
C TRP A 58 -4.44 8.32 -20.45
N ALA A 59 -4.29 7.42 -19.48
CA ALA A 59 -3.05 6.66 -19.32
C ALA A 59 -2.82 5.72 -20.50
N ALA A 60 -3.84 5.03 -21.00
CA ALA A 60 -3.70 4.19 -22.21
C ALA A 60 -3.25 5.00 -23.42
N LYS A 61 -3.76 6.23 -23.58
CA LYS A 61 -3.31 7.12 -24.65
C LYS A 61 -1.83 7.46 -24.52
N ILE A 62 -1.36 7.79 -23.33
CA ILE A 62 0.06 8.10 -23.08
C ILE A 62 0.95 6.90 -23.46
N PHE A 63 0.64 5.71 -22.99
CA PHE A 63 1.41 4.49 -23.32
C PHE A 63 1.40 4.19 -24.81
N LYS A 64 0.24 4.38 -25.48
CA LYS A 64 0.12 4.20 -26.93
C LYS A 64 0.95 5.22 -27.69
N ASP A 65 0.79 6.50 -27.37
CA ASP A 65 1.46 7.58 -28.11
C ASP A 65 2.99 7.56 -27.93
N LYS A 66 3.46 7.25 -26.73
CA LYS A 66 4.89 7.25 -26.39
C LYS A 66 5.61 5.97 -26.79
N PHE A 67 4.98 4.82 -26.64
CA PHE A 67 5.64 3.51 -26.80
C PHE A 67 4.97 2.59 -27.84
N ASN A 68 3.85 3.00 -28.39
CA ASN A 68 3.02 2.18 -29.28
C ASN A 68 2.67 0.83 -28.64
N VAL A 69 2.14 0.87 -27.40
CA VAL A 69 1.71 -0.31 -26.63
C VAL A 69 0.30 -0.16 -26.09
N LYS A 70 -0.38 -1.30 -25.89
CA LYS A 70 -1.55 -1.45 -25.02
C LYS A 70 -1.14 -2.28 -23.81
N LEU A 71 -1.44 -1.84 -22.60
CA LEU A 71 -1.20 -2.64 -21.41
C LEU A 71 -2.41 -3.53 -21.15
N ASN A 72 -2.18 -4.83 -20.97
CA ASN A 72 -3.16 -5.80 -20.51
C ASN A 72 -2.79 -6.19 -19.07
N ILE A 73 -3.55 -5.70 -18.11
CA ILE A 73 -3.28 -5.91 -16.69
C ILE A 73 -3.83 -7.26 -16.26
N ILE A 74 -2.97 -8.09 -15.68
CA ILE A 74 -3.28 -9.39 -15.10
C ILE A 74 -3.13 -9.23 -13.59
N ALA A 75 -4.27 -9.00 -12.91
CA ALA A 75 -4.35 -8.71 -11.49
C ALA A 75 -4.86 -9.93 -10.70
N PRO A 76 -3.98 -10.73 -10.06
CA PRO A 76 -4.39 -11.95 -9.36
C PRO A 76 -5.47 -11.72 -8.31
N ASN A 77 -5.40 -10.59 -7.59
CA ASN A 77 -6.35 -10.26 -6.53
C ASN A 77 -7.76 -9.95 -7.08
N VAL A 78 -7.85 -9.31 -8.24
CA VAL A 78 -9.12 -8.98 -8.90
C VAL A 78 -9.69 -10.18 -9.64
N ALA A 79 -8.82 -10.97 -10.29
CA ALA A 79 -9.20 -12.19 -10.99
C ALA A 79 -9.66 -13.34 -10.08
N GLY A 80 -9.54 -13.16 -8.76
CA GLY A 80 -9.95 -14.17 -7.77
C GLY A 80 -9.00 -15.36 -7.66
N GLY A 81 -7.78 -15.25 -8.21
CA GLY A 81 -6.80 -16.34 -8.25
C GLY A 81 -5.70 -16.23 -7.20
N GLY A 82 -5.39 -15.05 -6.69
CA GLY A 82 -4.32 -14.79 -5.73
C GLY A 82 -3.01 -15.50 -6.09
N ASP A 83 -2.39 -16.15 -5.12
CA ASP A 83 -1.17 -16.94 -5.33
C ASP A 83 -1.37 -18.14 -6.28
N THR A 84 -2.57 -18.70 -6.40
CA THR A 84 -2.86 -19.79 -7.34
C THR A 84 -2.63 -19.36 -8.80
N LEU A 85 -3.02 -18.14 -9.18
CA LEU A 85 -2.76 -17.63 -10.52
C LEU A 85 -1.26 -17.40 -10.76
N PHE A 86 -0.56 -16.87 -9.75
CA PHE A 86 0.90 -16.73 -9.79
C PHE A 86 1.59 -18.09 -10.00
N ASP A 87 1.22 -19.09 -9.22
CA ASP A 87 1.80 -20.43 -9.27
C ASP A 87 1.53 -21.12 -10.62
N THR A 88 0.30 -21.03 -11.12
CA THR A 88 -0.10 -21.58 -12.43
C THR A 88 0.71 -20.96 -13.57
N ARG A 89 0.84 -19.63 -13.58
CA ARG A 89 1.61 -18.92 -14.62
C ARG A 89 3.11 -19.17 -14.49
N SER A 90 3.61 -19.29 -13.26
CA SER A 90 5.02 -19.66 -12.98
C SER A 90 5.32 -21.07 -13.47
N ALA A 91 4.45 -22.05 -13.21
CA ALA A 91 4.58 -23.41 -13.69
C ALA A 91 4.52 -23.50 -15.23
N ALA A 92 3.70 -22.66 -15.87
CA ALA A 92 3.64 -22.52 -17.32
C ALA A 92 4.87 -21.79 -17.92
N GLY A 93 5.78 -21.29 -17.10
CA GLY A 93 6.98 -20.58 -17.52
C GLY A 93 6.73 -19.18 -18.10
N ASN A 94 5.56 -18.58 -17.84
CA ASN A 94 5.17 -17.28 -18.41
C ASN A 94 4.29 -16.46 -17.46
N LEU A 95 4.91 -15.54 -16.71
CA LEU A 95 4.19 -14.60 -15.85
C LEU A 95 3.58 -13.42 -16.64
N GLY A 96 4.16 -13.03 -17.74
CA GLY A 96 3.79 -11.84 -18.52
C GLY A 96 5.03 -11.18 -19.12
N ASP A 97 4.83 -10.04 -19.80
CA ASP A 97 5.93 -9.26 -20.39
C ASP A 97 6.58 -8.34 -19.35
N ILE A 98 5.78 -7.63 -18.55
CA ILE A 98 6.21 -6.89 -17.35
C ILE A 98 5.67 -7.64 -16.14
N VAL A 99 6.48 -7.72 -15.09
CA VAL A 99 6.11 -8.42 -13.84
C VAL A 99 6.30 -7.50 -12.66
N ILE A 100 5.21 -7.25 -11.94
CA ILE A 100 5.17 -6.55 -10.66
C ILE A 100 4.72 -7.58 -9.63
N THR A 101 5.60 -7.96 -8.71
CA THR A 101 5.29 -8.94 -7.67
C THR A 101 6.20 -8.79 -6.46
N THR A 102 5.94 -9.57 -5.40
CA THR A 102 6.72 -9.53 -4.17
C THR A 102 8.09 -10.20 -4.32
N THR A 103 9.06 -9.74 -3.51
CA THR A 103 10.37 -10.40 -3.38
C THR A 103 10.40 -11.43 -2.25
N GLY A 104 9.55 -11.24 -1.23
CA GLY A 104 9.52 -11.99 0.02
C GLY A 104 9.26 -13.49 -0.13
N GLY A 105 9.51 -14.26 0.93
CA GLY A 105 9.35 -15.71 0.92
C GLY A 105 10.28 -16.43 -0.07
N GLY A 106 11.42 -15.81 -0.41
CA GLY A 106 12.36 -16.33 -1.43
C GLY A 106 11.84 -16.26 -2.85
N ARG A 107 10.70 -15.59 -3.11
CA ARG A 107 10.04 -15.51 -4.43
C ARG A 107 10.99 -14.96 -5.49
N MET A 108 11.66 -13.84 -5.24
CA MET A 108 12.63 -13.26 -6.18
C MET A 108 13.73 -14.24 -6.58
N LYS A 109 14.34 -14.91 -5.61
CA LYS A 109 15.38 -15.92 -5.83
C LYS A 109 14.86 -17.10 -6.66
N LYS A 110 13.63 -17.59 -6.36
CA LYS A 110 12.97 -18.66 -7.10
C LYS A 110 12.71 -18.25 -8.56
N LEU A 111 12.19 -17.04 -8.79
CA LEU A 111 11.90 -16.52 -10.12
C LEU A 111 13.16 -16.41 -11.00
N VAL A 112 14.24 -15.86 -10.45
CA VAL A 112 15.52 -15.72 -11.16
C VAL A 112 16.16 -17.09 -11.41
N LYS A 113 16.16 -17.99 -10.42
CA LYS A 113 16.70 -19.35 -10.56
C LYS A 113 15.92 -20.18 -11.59
N ALA A 114 14.61 -20.05 -11.64
CA ALA A 114 13.75 -20.74 -12.61
C ALA A 114 13.77 -20.10 -14.01
N GLY A 115 14.49 -18.99 -14.20
CA GLY A 115 14.53 -18.28 -15.48
C GLY A 115 13.20 -17.67 -15.90
N LEU A 116 12.37 -17.22 -14.96
CA LEU A 116 11.08 -16.59 -15.22
C LEU A 116 11.18 -15.08 -15.41
N ILE A 117 12.25 -14.46 -14.90
CA ILE A 117 12.56 -13.03 -15.03
C ILE A 117 13.83 -12.87 -15.88
N SER A 118 13.84 -11.88 -16.77
CA SER A 118 14.99 -11.55 -17.62
C SER A 118 15.95 -10.61 -16.92
N ASP A 119 17.24 -10.81 -17.15
CA ASP A 119 18.26 -9.80 -16.88
C ASP A 119 18.10 -8.63 -17.87
N MET A 120 17.92 -7.42 -17.36
CA MET A 120 17.79 -6.20 -18.16
C MET A 120 19.15 -5.58 -18.55
N THR A 121 20.26 -6.08 -18.02
CA THR A 121 21.63 -5.54 -18.26
C THR A 121 21.94 -5.29 -19.74
N PRO A 122 21.62 -6.21 -20.69
CA PRO A 122 21.90 -6.00 -22.11
C PRO A 122 21.15 -4.82 -22.76
N TYR A 123 20.08 -4.34 -22.12
CA TYR A 123 19.17 -3.33 -22.66
C TYR A 123 19.34 -1.94 -22.04
N LEU A 124 20.37 -1.72 -21.19
CA LEU A 124 20.52 -0.49 -20.38
C LEU A 124 21.16 0.68 -21.13
N LYS A 125 21.57 0.53 -22.38
CA LYS A 125 22.12 1.64 -23.15
C LYS A 125 21.05 2.75 -23.33
N GLY A 126 21.33 3.97 -22.85
CA GLY A 126 20.39 5.09 -22.89
C GLY A 126 19.26 5.02 -21.83
N MET A 127 19.38 4.14 -20.81
CA MET A 127 18.40 3.99 -19.74
C MET A 127 18.89 4.71 -18.46
N ASP A 128 18.91 6.04 -18.48
CA ASP A 128 19.59 6.84 -17.45
C ASP A 128 18.82 6.86 -16.12
N ASN A 129 17.50 6.73 -16.14
CA ASN A 129 16.71 6.65 -14.90
C ASN A 129 16.94 5.32 -14.16
N ILE A 130 17.01 4.19 -14.89
CA ILE A 130 17.38 2.90 -14.27
C ILE A 130 18.80 2.98 -13.69
N LYS A 131 19.74 3.60 -14.40
CA LYS A 131 21.11 3.81 -13.91
C LYS A 131 21.18 4.73 -12.70
N LYS A 132 20.35 5.78 -12.66
CA LYS A 132 20.23 6.69 -11.51
C LYS A 132 19.89 5.92 -10.24
N PHE A 133 19.00 4.94 -10.33
CA PHE A 133 18.57 4.11 -9.22
C PHE A 133 19.26 2.73 -9.17
N LYS A 134 20.54 2.64 -9.58
CA LYS A 134 21.30 1.39 -9.60
C LYS A 134 21.37 0.69 -8.24
N LYS A 135 21.36 1.43 -7.13
CA LYS A 135 21.33 0.84 -5.78
C LYS A 135 20.13 -0.08 -5.58
N SER A 136 18.97 0.27 -6.14
CA SER A 136 17.77 -0.57 -6.11
C SER A 136 17.99 -1.90 -6.84
N SER A 137 18.52 -1.86 -8.05
CA SER A 137 18.81 -3.09 -8.81
C SER A 137 19.92 -3.94 -8.18
N GLU A 138 20.95 -3.31 -7.58
CA GLU A 138 22.00 -4.01 -6.83
C GLU A 138 21.47 -4.71 -5.59
N ALA A 139 20.54 -4.07 -4.86
CA ALA A 139 19.89 -4.67 -3.70
C ALA A 139 18.99 -5.85 -4.11
N LEU A 140 18.24 -5.73 -5.21
CA LEU A 140 17.45 -6.84 -5.76
C LEU A 140 18.33 -7.99 -6.25
N ALA A 141 19.50 -7.70 -6.83
CA ALA A 141 20.46 -8.74 -7.24
C ALA A 141 20.98 -9.54 -6.03
N LYS A 142 21.19 -8.89 -4.87
CA LYS A 142 21.54 -9.58 -3.61
C LYS A 142 20.41 -10.50 -3.14
N ILE A 143 19.16 -10.03 -3.16
CA ILE A 143 17.99 -10.85 -2.81
C ILE A 143 17.84 -12.02 -3.78
N ALA A 144 18.06 -11.80 -5.07
CA ALA A 144 18.03 -12.85 -6.09
C ALA A 144 19.17 -13.88 -5.95
N GLY A 145 20.27 -13.51 -5.27
CA GLY A 145 21.47 -14.34 -5.18
C GLY A 145 22.21 -14.49 -6.50
N LYS A 146 22.03 -13.55 -7.44
CA LYS A 146 22.62 -13.58 -8.77
C LYS A 146 22.84 -12.18 -9.30
N ASN A 147 24.07 -11.91 -9.82
CA ASN A 147 24.38 -10.64 -10.47
C ASN A 147 23.50 -10.40 -11.70
N GLY A 148 23.20 -9.13 -11.96
CA GLY A 148 22.35 -8.69 -13.07
C GLY A 148 21.38 -7.60 -12.64
N VAL A 149 20.61 -7.04 -13.57
CA VAL A 149 19.54 -6.07 -13.33
C VAL A 149 18.20 -6.79 -13.52
N TRP A 150 17.68 -7.35 -12.44
CA TRP A 150 16.46 -8.17 -12.44
C TRP A 150 15.17 -7.34 -12.28
N GLY A 151 15.30 -6.07 -11.92
CA GLY A 151 14.21 -5.15 -11.70
C GLY A 151 14.64 -3.95 -10.87
N LEU A 152 13.65 -3.13 -10.48
CA LEU A 152 13.79 -2.04 -9.53
C LEU A 152 12.69 -2.13 -8.46
N GLY A 153 13.00 -1.65 -7.25
CA GLY A 153 12.07 -1.57 -6.12
C GLY A 153 11.06 -0.45 -6.27
N MET A 154 10.00 -0.52 -5.47
CA MET A 154 8.95 0.48 -5.37
C MET A 154 9.42 1.67 -4.52
N GLY A 155 9.00 2.89 -4.87
CA GLY A 155 9.22 4.05 -4.01
C GLY A 155 10.69 4.40 -3.79
N VAL A 156 11.55 4.25 -4.82
CA VAL A 156 12.96 4.66 -4.71
C VAL A 156 13.06 6.15 -4.38
N SER A 157 14.13 6.56 -3.70
CA SER A 157 14.28 7.95 -3.28
C SER A 157 15.72 8.44 -3.37
N THR A 158 15.88 9.75 -3.50
CA THR A 158 17.16 10.47 -3.36
C THR A 158 17.25 11.23 -2.04
N SER A 159 16.17 11.25 -1.27
CA SER A 159 16.07 11.94 0.02
C SER A 159 16.76 11.18 1.16
N SER A 160 17.01 11.87 2.28
CA SER A 160 17.71 11.28 3.43
C SER A 160 16.88 10.19 4.09
N PRO A 161 17.45 8.99 4.33
CA PRO A 161 16.74 7.90 4.99
C PRO A 161 16.29 8.20 6.43
N THR A 162 16.84 9.24 7.06
CA THR A 162 16.48 9.64 8.44
C THR A 162 15.36 10.68 8.50
N LYS A 163 14.88 11.13 7.34
CA LYS A 163 13.72 12.02 7.26
C LYS A 163 12.45 11.19 7.04
N PRO A 164 11.32 11.57 7.66
CA PRO A 164 10.03 10.97 7.36
C PRO A 164 9.75 10.99 5.87
N SER A 165 9.23 9.89 5.33
CA SER A 165 8.86 9.82 3.91
C SER A 165 7.47 10.41 3.66
N GLU A 166 6.66 10.59 4.68
CA GLU A 166 5.39 11.30 4.66
C GLU A 166 5.62 12.82 4.78
N GLY A 167 4.72 13.61 4.22
CA GLY A 167 4.92 15.04 4.17
C GLY A 167 3.74 15.90 4.65
N VAL A 168 2.52 15.60 4.26
CA VAL A 168 1.33 16.35 4.69
C VAL A 168 0.77 15.75 5.97
N GLU A 169 0.65 14.44 5.97
CA GLU A 169 0.05 13.61 6.99
C GLU A 169 0.80 12.28 7.10
N GLN A 170 0.68 11.63 8.22
CA GLN A 170 1.13 10.24 8.40
C GLN A 170 0.11 9.28 7.79
N GLN A 171 0.54 8.08 7.44
CA GLN A 171 -0.36 7.08 6.89
C GLN A 171 -1.37 6.59 7.93
N ASP A 172 -0.91 6.34 9.15
CA ASP A 172 -1.69 5.77 10.24
C ASP A 172 -1.82 6.78 11.38
N GLU A 173 -2.96 7.44 11.44
CA GLU A 173 -3.32 8.45 12.44
C GLU A 173 -4.83 8.47 12.66
N PRO A 174 -5.32 8.91 13.83
CA PRO A 174 -6.75 9.09 14.07
C PRO A 174 -7.28 10.36 13.39
N TYR A 175 -8.10 10.21 12.35
CA TYR A 175 -8.86 11.31 11.75
C TYR A 175 -10.31 11.24 12.20
N ILE A 176 -10.84 12.34 12.68
CA ILE A 176 -12.22 12.44 13.16
C ILE A 176 -13.04 13.43 12.34
N ARG A 177 -14.34 13.26 12.32
CA ARG A 177 -15.28 14.26 11.80
C ARG A 177 -15.18 15.52 12.64
N TRP A 178 -14.37 16.46 12.14
CA TRP A 178 -14.01 17.69 12.84
C TRP A 178 -15.22 18.59 13.14
N ASP A 179 -16.19 18.59 12.27
CA ASP A 179 -17.46 19.32 12.45
C ASP A 179 -18.20 18.86 13.71
N TYR A 180 -18.34 17.56 13.96
CA TYR A 180 -18.97 17.05 15.17
C TYR A 180 -18.08 17.19 16.42
N TYR A 181 -16.78 17.15 16.26
CA TYR A 181 -15.84 17.47 17.34
C TYR A 181 -15.96 18.95 17.76
N ARG A 182 -16.10 19.86 16.80
CA ARG A 182 -16.41 21.28 17.03
C ARG A 182 -17.74 21.45 17.74
N GLU A 183 -18.80 20.78 17.29
CA GLU A 183 -20.11 20.84 17.91
C GLU A 183 -20.13 20.27 19.33
N ALA A 184 -19.25 19.33 19.65
CA ALA A 184 -19.00 18.83 21.00
C ALA A 184 -18.25 19.85 21.89
N GLY A 185 -17.80 20.99 21.34
CA GLY A 185 -17.10 22.05 22.08
C GLY A 185 -15.61 21.82 22.24
N TYR A 186 -14.97 21.04 21.36
CA TYR A 186 -13.54 20.72 21.37
C TYR A 186 -13.06 20.09 22.70
N PRO A 187 -13.69 19.02 23.18
CA PRO A 187 -13.27 18.39 24.43
C PRO A 187 -11.84 17.89 24.35
N GLU A 188 -11.08 18.01 25.43
CA GLU A 188 -9.70 17.53 25.49
C GLU A 188 -9.64 16.01 25.29
N ILE A 189 -8.62 15.53 24.55
CA ILE A 189 -8.37 14.10 24.31
C ILE A 189 -6.96 13.77 24.81
N LYS A 190 -6.84 13.51 26.13
CA LYS A 190 -5.55 13.19 26.76
C LYS A 190 -5.06 11.80 26.40
N ASP A 191 -5.99 10.84 26.38
CA ASP A 191 -5.70 9.42 26.21
C ASP A 191 -6.81 8.70 25.46
N MET A 192 -6.64 7.41 25.27
CA MET A 192 -7.59 6.57 24.54
C MET A 192 -8.94 6.38 25.23
N ASP A 193 -8.99 6.48 26.56
CA ASP A 193 -10.26 6.40 27.30
C ASP A 193 -11.10 7.65 27.09
N GLN A 194 -10.51 8.83 27.26
CA GLN A 194 -11.19 10.09 26.93
C GLN A 194 -11.57 10.18 25.46
N PHE A 195 -10.81 9.58 24.58
CA PHE A 195 -11.15 9.52 23.17
C PHE A 195 -12.48 8.81 22.92
N LEU A 196 -12.77 7.71 23.64
CA LEU A 196 -14.10 7.05 23.56
C LEU A 196 -15.22 7.95 24.03
N ASP A 197 -15.02 8.69 25.12
CA ASP A 197 -16.04 9.61 25.65
C ASP A 197 -16.35 10.73 24.65
N VAL A 198 -15.32 11.26 23.98
CA VAL A 198 -15.46 12.26 22.92
C VAL A 198 -16.17 11.68 21.69
N LEU A 199 -15.78 10.49 21.25
CA LEU A 199 -16.45 9.79 20.14
C LEU A 199 -17.92 9.51 20.45
N LYS A 200 -18.26 9.23 21.72
CA LYS A 200 -19.65 9.05 22.14
C LYS A 200 -20.45 10.33 22.00
N GLN A 201 -19.91 11.45 22.48
CA GLN A 201 -20.54 12.75 22.32
C GLN A 201 -20.75 13.11 20.85
N MET A 202 -19.72 12.93 20.02
CA MET A 202 -19.79 13.16 18.58
C MET A 202 -20.85 12.28 17.90
N GLN A 203 -20.95 11.01 18.29
CA GLN A 203 -21.94 10.08 17.73
C GLN A 203 -23.37 10.50 18.08
N ASP A 204 -23.61 10.92 19.31
CA ASP A 204 -24.95 11.38 19.76
C ASP A 204 -25.36 12.66 19.00
N ILE A 205 -24.42 13.59 18.80
CA ILE A 205 -24.65 14.80 17.99
C ILE A 205 -24.94 14.41 16.53
N ALA A 206 -24.11 13.58 15.93
CA ALA A 206 -24.23 13.18 14.53
C ALA A 206 -25.54 12.43 14.24
N ARG A 207 -25.98 11.56 15.15
CA ARG A 207 -27.26 10.84 15.04
C ARG A 207 -28.44 11.78 15.07
N LYS A 208 -28.40 12.79 15.94
CA LYS A 208 -29.44 13.82 16.06
C LYS A 208 -29.48 14.71 14.80
N ASP A 209 -28.31 15.17 14.35
CA ASP A 209 -28.16 16.02 13.17
C ASP A 209 -28.65 15.32 11.90
N GLN A 210 -28.16 14.11 11.64
CA GLN A 210 -28.52 13.31 10.47
C GLN A 210 -29.87 12.63 10.58
N LYS A 211 -30.52 12.67 11.77
CA LYS A 211 -31.76 11.91 12.07
C LYS A 211 -31.62 10.43 11.71
N ASP A 212 -30.45 9.86 11.96
CA ASP A 212 -30.10 8.49 11.59
C ASP A 212 -29.31 7.79 12.71
N ASN A 213 -29.91 6.76 13.28
CA ASN A 213 -29.28 5.94 14.32
C ASN A 213 -28.18 5.00 13.78
N LYS A 214 -28.01 4.91 12.45
CA LYS A 214 -26.96 4.12 11.80
C LYS A 214 -25.69 4.93 11.53
N VAL A 215 -25.43 5.97 12.32
CA VAL A 215 -24.15 6.67 12.39
C VAL A 215 -23.35 6.06 13.54
N TYR A 216 -22.14 5.62 13.27
CA TYR A 216 -21.26 4.98 14.25
C TYR A 216 -19.92 5.70 14.32
N ALA A 217 -19.34 5.75 15.50
CA ALA A 217 -18.02 6.33 15.66
C ALA A 217 -16.97 5.48 14.92
N ILE A 218 -17.05 4.16 15.07
CA ILE A 218 -16.06 3.20 14.56
C ILE A 218 -16.76 2.20 13.65
N SER A 219 -16.19 1.98 12.45
CA SER A 219 -16.59 0.92 11.54
C SER A 219 -15.34 0.26 10.97
N MET A 220 -15.30 -1.07 10.92
CA MET A 220 -14.13 -1.89 10.59
C MET A 220 -14.45 -2.85 9.46
N PHE A 221 -13.43 -3.52 8.91
CA PHE A 221 -13.54 -4.50 7.83
C PHE A 221 -12.45 -5.58 7.92
N LYS A 222 -12.59 -6.70 7.18
CA LYS A 222 -11.74 -7.88 7.33
C LYS A 222 -10.72 -8.11 6.21
N ASP A 223 -10.87 -7.47 5.06
CA ASP A 223 -10.16 -7.85 3.84
C ASP A 223 -8.62 -7.85 3.97
N TRP A 224 -8.09 -7.07 4.91
CA TRP A 224 -6.66 -6.92 5.12
C TRP A 224 -6.13 -7.67 6.34
N ASP A 225 -6.97 -8.45 6.99
CA ASP A 225 -6.52 -9.28 8.12
C ASP A 225 -5.44 -10.28 7.68
N GLY A 226 -4.41 -10.41 8.49
CA GLY A 226 -3.26 -11.25 8.19
C GLY A 226 -2.69 -11.92 9.44
N SER A 227 -1.54 -11.49 9.92
CA SER A 227 -0.94 -11.97 11.17
C SER A 227 -1.67 -11.53 12.44
N GLY A 228 -2.62 -10.63 12.28
CA GLY A 228 -3.55 -10.13 13.28
C GLY A 228 -4.70 -9.41 12.59
N MET A 229 -5.57 -8.79 13.39
CA MET A 229 -6.63 -7.91 12.91
C MET A 229 -6.00 -6.61 12.35
N ALA A 230 -6.18 -6.35 11.05
CA ALA A 230 -5.52 -5.24 10.35
C ALA A 230 -5.81 -3.88 11.00
N PHE A 231 -7.05 -3.64 11.40
CA PHE A 231 -7.45 -2.41 12.07
C PHE A 231 -6.62 -2.14 13.35
N VAL A 232 -6.36 -3.19 14.14
CA VAL A 232 -5.54 -3.10 15.35
C VAL A 232 -4.07 -2.83 15.02
N GLN A 233 -3.56 -3.42 13.93
CA GLN A 233 -2.17 -3.19 13.49
C GLN A 233 -1.95 -1.75 13.03
N HIS A 234 -2.88 -1.17 12.26
CA HIS A 234 -2.84 0.24 11.90
C HIS A 234 -2.92 1.17 13.11
N MET A 235 -3.78 0.86 14.08
CA MET A 235 -3.84 1.66 15.32
C MET A 235 -2.56 1.55 16.16
N ALA A 236 -1.84 0.43 16.13
CA ALA A 236 -0.57 0.31 16.82
C ALA A 236 0.48 1.30 16.29
N ALA A 237 0.42 1.64 15.00
CA ALA A 237 1.28 2.66 14.41
C ALA A 237 1.02 4.07 14.98
N TRP A 238 -0.18 4.38 15.51
CA TRP A 238 -0.44 5.65 16.21
C TRP A 238 0.47 5.86 17.43
N PHE A 239 1.04 4.76 17.94
CA PHE A 239 1.88 4.73 19.15
C PHE A 239 3.34 4.37 18.84
N GLY A 240 3.75 4.50 17.59
CA GLY A 240 5.13 4.34 17.14
C GLY A 240 5.56 2.90 16.87
N TYR A 241 4.63 1.96 16.77
CA TYR A 241 4.96 0.56 16.48
C TYR A 241 4.91 0.27 14.99
N ALA A 242 6.02 -0.28 14.46
CA ALA A 242 6.01 -1.04 13.23
C ALA A 242 5.63 -2.50 13.54
N ASN A 243 4.98 -3.19 12.59
CA ASN A 243 4.71 -4.61 12.73
C ASN A 243 5.38 -5.44 11.62
N GLN A 244 5.79 -6.65 11.97
CA GLN A 244 6.28 -7.66 11.03
C GLN A 244 5.83 -9.05 11.48
N GLY A 245 5.01 -9.69 10.66
CA GLY A 245 4.34 -10.90 11.09
C GLY A 245 3.51 -10.66 12.35
N SER A 246 3.75 -11.44 13.39
CA SER A 246 3.09 -11.30 14.69
C SER A 246 3.80 -10.34 15.66
N ALA A 247 4.98 -9.82 15.29
CA ALA A 247 5.81 -8.96 16.12
C ALA A 247 5.50 -7.47 15.92
N PHE A 248 5.65 -6.70 16.98
CA PHE A 248 5.61 -5.24 17.02
C PHE A 248 6.88 -4.71 17.65
N LEU A 249 7.44 -3.65 17.10
CA LEU A 249 8.61 -2.97 17.63
C LEU A 249 8.46 -1.46 17.47
N LYS A 250 8.74 -0.71 18.53
CA LYS A 250 8.78 0.75 18.42
C LYS A 250 9.88 1.20 17.47
N ALA A 251 9.65 2.31 16.78
CA ALA A 251 10.58 2.91 15.82
C ALA A 251 11.98 3.20 16.39
N ASP A 252 12.09 3.41 17.69
CA ASP A 252 13.37 3.59 18.42
C ASP A 252 14.02 2.28 18.89
N GLY A 253 13.31 1.15 18.72
CA GLY A 253 13.78 -0.18 19.11
C GLY A 253 13.77 -0.44 20.63
N THR A 254 12.95 0.29 21.39
CA THR A 254 12.91 0.18 22.87
C THR A 254 11.90 -0.81 23.40
N ASP A 255 10.88 -1.18 22.62
CA ASP A 255 9.77 -2.00 23.10
C ASP A 255 9.37 -3.02 22.02
N GLU A 256 9.67 -4.29 22.28
CA GLU A 256 9.40 -5.43 21.42
C GLU A 256 8.26 -6.27 21.99
N GLN A 257 7.22 -6.52 21.19
CA GLN A 257 6.01 -7.20 21.60
C GLN A 257 5.52 -8.14 20.49
N THR A 258 4.50 -8.95 20.81
CA THR A 258 3.74 -9.74 19.82
C THR A 258 2.25 -9.56 20.01
N VAL A 259 1.46 -10.08 19.09
CA VAL A 259 -0.02 -10.15 19.21
C VAL A 259 -0.49 -10.85 20.49
N LEU A 260 0.35 -11.71 21.08
CA LEU A 260 0.05 -12.45 22.32
C LEU A 260 0.65 -11.81 23.58
N THR A 261 1.43 -10.74 23.48
CA THR A 261 2.01 -10.10 24.65
C THR A 261 0.91 -9.58 25.57
N LYS A 262 0.87 -10.12 26.80
CA LYS A 262 -0.13 -9.71 27.80
C LYS A 262 0.03 -8.22 28.10
N ASP A 263 -1.07 -7.50 28.07
CA ASP A 263 -1.13 -6.04 28.24
C ASP A 263 -0.25 -5.27 27.25
N GLY A 264 0.13 -5.91 26.13
CA GLY A 264 0.84 -5.31 25.02
C GLY A 264 -0.05 -4.43 24.15
N ILE A 265 0.55 -3.72 23.20
CA ILE A 265 -0.16 -2.74 22.35
C ILE A 265 -1.36 -3.38 21.62
N TYR A 266 -1.18 -4.58 21.06
CA TYR A 266 -2.23 -5.29 20.35
C TYR A 266 -3.44 -5.58 21.24
N GLN A 267 -3.22 -6.15 22.43
CA GLN A 267 -4.29 -6.47 23.38
C GLN A 267 -4.93 -5.24 23.99
N LYS A 268 -4.16 -4.16 24.25
CA LYS A 268 -4.70 -2.87 24.70
C LYS A 268 -5.67 -2.25 23.69
N ILE A 269 -5.34 -2.32 22.40
CA ILE A 269 -6.23 -1.82 21.34
C ILE A 269 -7.47 -2.70 21.22
N LEU A 270 -7.36 -4.03 21.33
CA LEU A 270 -8.53 -4.92 21.40
C LEU A 270 -9.45 -4.59 22.58
N ALA A 271 -8.87 -4.34 23.76
CA ALA A 271 -9.65 -3.94 24.94
C ALA A 271 -10.35 -2.59 24.74
N TRP A 272 -9.70 -1.63 24.07
CA TRP A 272 -10.29 -0.35 23.70
C TRP A 272 -11.46 -0.54 22.70
N LEU A 273 -11.31 -1.40 21.69
CA LEU A 273 -12.40 -1.72 20.77
C LEU A 273 -13.57 -2.42 21.46
N HIS A 274 -13.27 -3.34 22.40
CA HIS A 274 -14.30 -3.95 23.24
C HIS A 274 -15.06 -2.92 24.07
N LYS A 275 -14.35 -1.97 24.71
CA LYS A 275 -15.00 -0.86 25.43
C LYS A 275 -15.86 -0.01 24.49
N ALA A 276 -15.36 0.30 23.29
CA ALA A 276 -16.15 0.99 22.26
C ALA A 276 -17.41 0.21 21.88
N GLN A 277 -17.32 -1.11 21.74
CA GLN A 277 -18.46 -1.99 21.45
C GLN A 277 -19.51 -1.91 22.56
N THR A 278 -19.10 -2.02 23.82
CA THR A 278 -20.04 -1.93 24.98
C THR A 278 -20.68 -0.55 25.12
N MET A 279 -20.03 0.51 24.62
CA MET A 279 -20.58 1.86 24.56
C MET A 279 -21.50 2.08 23.33
N GLY A 280 -21.67 1.10 22.45
CA GLY A 280 -22.47 1.21 21.23
C GLY A 280 -21.87 2.12 20.15
N LEU A 281 -20.53 2.23 20.12
CA LEU A 281 -19.78 3.06 19.18
C LEU A 281 -19.39 2.30 17.91
N VAL A 282 -19.37 0.97 17.96
CA VAL A 282 -18.94 0.12 16.85
C VAL A 282 -20.11 -0.21 15.94
N ASP A 283 -19.91 -0.05 14.65
CA ASP A 283 -20.85 -0.47 13.62
C ASP A 283 -21.04 -2.00 13.64
N PRO A 284 -22.28 -2.50 13.81
CA PRO A 284 -22.55 -3.93 13.90
C PRO A 284 -22.17 -4.72 12.63
N ASP A 285 -22.10 -4.06 11.46
CA ASP A 285 -21.68 -4.71 10.21
C ASP A 285 -20.17 -4.92 10.13
N SER A 286 -19.36 -4.38 11.05
CA SER A 286 -17.90 -4.39 11.02
C SER A 286 -17.29 -5.78 10.76
N SER A 287 -17.88 -6.84 11.33
CA SER A 287 -17.37 -8.21 11.17
C SER A 287 -17.81 -8.91 9.88
N SER A 288 -18.67 -8.29 9.09
CA SER A 288 -19.27 -8.88 7.88
C SER A 288 -19.08 -8.06 6.61
N GLN A 289 -18.57 -6.84 6.73
CA GLN A 289 -18.35 -5.95 5.59
C GLN A 289 -16.91 -6.01 5.07
N ASN A 290 -16.76 -5.63 3.80
CA ASN A 290 -15.50 -5.45 3.10
C ASN A 290 -15.11 -3.96 3.04
N TRP A 291 -13.95 -3.68 2.42
CA TRP A 291 -13.45 -2.33 2.22
C TRP A 291 -14.45 -1.43 1.49
N ASP A 292 -15.05 -1.91 0.40
CA ASP A 292 -15.96 -1.09 -0.43
C ASP A 292 -17.16 -0.60 0.38
N LYS A 293 -17.76 -1.48 1.20
CA LYS A 293 -18.88 -1.11 2.08
C LYS A 293 -18.48 -0.11 3.16
N LEU A 294 -17.27 -0.27 3.74
CA LEU A 294 -16.75 0.72 4.68
C LEU A 294 -16.54 2.07 3.99
N HIS A 295 -15.92 2.07 2.82
CA HIS A 295 -15.68 3.27 2.02
C HIS A 295 -16.99 4.00 1.69
N ASP A 296 -18.02 3.27 1.28
CA ASP A 296 -19.37 3.83 1.04
C ASP A 296 -19.95 4.48 2.29
N LYS A 297 -19.83 3.83 3.46
CA LYS A 297 -20.32 4.40 4.73
C LYS A 297 -19.56 5.68 5.10
N VAL A 298 -18.24 5.71 4.91
CA VAL A 298 -17.43 6.91 5.14
C VAL A 298 -17.82 8.05 4.19
N THR A 299 -17.92 7.76 2.90
CA THR A 299 -18.32 8.72 1.86
C THR A 299 -19.69 9.35 2.16
N ASN A 300 -20.61 8.55 2.70
CA ASN A 300 -21.95 9.00 3.09
C ASN A 300 -22.02 9.59 4.53
N GLY A 301 -20.88 9.77 5.21
CA GLY A 301 -20.79 10.40 6.53
C GLY A 301 -21.37 9.58 7.68
N LYS A 302 -21.42 8.24 7.54
CA LYS A 302 -21.96 7.31 8.54
C LYS A 302 -20.92 6.83 9.55
N VAL A 303 -19.64 7.20 9.34
CA VAL A 303 -18.51 6.85 10.22
C VAL A 303 -17.83 8.12 10.68
N LEU A 304 -17.42 8.21 11.96
CA LEU A 304 -16.86 9.43 12.53
C LEU A 304 -15.35 9.37 12.76
N LEU A 305 -14.76 8.18 12.84
CA LEU A 305 -13.33 7.93 13.00
C LEU A 305 -12.78 7.18 11.79
N SER A 306 -11.75 7.72 11.17
CA SER A 306 -10.89 7.01 10.22
C SER A 306 -9.55 6.70 10.89
N PRO A 307 -9.07 5.45 10.91
CA PRO A 307 -7.81 5.10 11.55
C PRO A 307 -6.57 5.39 10.70
N PHE A 308 -6.77 5.87 9.47
CA PHE A 308 -5.69 6.18 8.52
C PHE A 308 -6.07 7.33 7.57
N SER A 309 -5.05 8.00 7.04
CA SER A 309 -5.18 9.20 6.20
C SER A 309 -5.92 8.95 4.87
N PHE A 310 -5.77 7.76 4.32
CA PHE A 310 -6.26 7.41 2.98
C PHE A 310 -7.74 6.95 2.94
N LEU A 311 -8.49 7.04 4.03
CA LEU A 311 -9.92 6.72 4.07
C LEU A 311 -10.79 7.96 4.30
N GLY A 312 -10.73 8.60 5.48
CA GLY A 312 -11.67 9.65 5.87
C GLY A 312 -11.61 10.89 4.98
N LYS A 313 -10.44 11.51 4.90
CA LYS A 313 -10.23 12.75 4.13
C LYS A 313 -10.49 12.57 2.63
N PRO A 314 -9.87 11.58 1.93
CA PRO A 314 -10.06 11.44 0.49
C PRO A 314 -11.49 11.06 0.09
N SER A 315 -12.18 10.28 0.94
CA SER A 315 -13.54 9.80 0.62
C SER A 315 -14.64 10.81 0.96
N PHE A 316 -14.41 11.66 1.96
CA PHE A 316 -15.46 12.54 2.50
C PHE A 316 -15.23 14.02 2.27
N ASN A 317 -13.98 14.54 2.31
CA ASN A 317 -13.68 15.97 2.33
C ASN A 317 -13.78 16.61 0.92
N SER A 318 -14.98 16.66 0.33
CA SER A 318 -15.18 17.38 -0.94
C SER A 318 -14.94 18.90 -0.76
N GLY A 319 -14.71 19.61 -1.85
CA GLY A 319 -14.54 21.06 -1.85
C GLY A 319 -15.74 21.78 -1.21
N GLU A 320 -16.98 21.33 -1.51
CA GLU A 320 -18.21 21.87 -0.94
C GLU A 320 -18.29 21.65 0.56
N ARG A 321 -17.96 20.44 1.03
CA ARG A 321 -17.96 20.11 2.47
C ARG A 321 -16.93 20.94 3.24
N LYS A 322 -15.69 21.02 2.71
CA LYS A 322 -14.61 21.85 3.31
C LYS A 322 -14.99 23.33 3.40
N ALA A 323 -15.67 23.86 2.38
CA ALA A 323 -16.17 25.24 2.37
C ALA A 323 -17.25 25.51 3.44
N LYS A 324 -17.93 24.46 3.91
CA LYS A 324 -18.90 24.53 5.03
C LYS A 324 -18.25 24.20 6.39
N GLY A 325 -16.95 23.96 6.44
CA GLY A 325 -16.24 23.54 7.65
C GLY A 325 -16.57 22.11 8.09
N VAL A 326 -16.97 21.25 7.14
CA VAL A 326 -17.38 19.87 7.35
C VAL A 326 -16.31 18.94 6.78
N GLY A 327 -15.83 17.97 7.57
CA GLY A 327 -14.84 17.00 7.10
C GLY A 327 -14.07 16.31 8.20
N PHE A 328 -13.20 15.39 7.76
CA PHE A 328 -12.23 14.73 8.63
C PHE A 328 -10.98 15.59 8.79
N ALA A 329 -10.44 15.63 10.00
CA ALA A 329 -9.14 16.20 10.33
C ALA A 329 -8.49 15.40 11.45
N LEU A 330 -7.17 15.56 11.64
CA LEU A 330 -6.40 14.88 12.67
C LEU A 330 -6.98 15.19 14.06
N ALA A 331 -7.21 14.15 14.85
CA ALA A 331 -7.65 14.28 16.24
C ALA A 331 -6.49 14.77 17.14
N PRO A 332 -6.73 15.68 18.09
CA PRO A 332 -5.71 16.17 19.03
C PRO A 332 -5.45 15.17 20.17
N LEU A 333 -5.16 13.91 19.86
CA LEU A 333 -4.85 12.87 20.84
C LEU A 333 -3.44 13.07 21.40
N GLN A 334 -3.32 13.45 22.67
CA GLN A 334 -2.05 13.86 23.27
C GLN A 334 -1.03 12.73 23.44
N THR A 335 -1.49 11.49 23.64
CA THR A 335 -0.62 10.30 23.78
C THR A 335 -0.13 9.73 22.46
N MET A 336 -0.62 10.23 21.35
CA MET A 336 -0.22 9.78 20.02
C MET A 336 1.28 10.03 19.78
N ARG A 337 1.96 9.05 19.19
CA ARG A 337 3.37 9.09 18.76
C ARG A 337 3.50 8.32 17.45
N PRO A 338 3.00 8.86 16.32
CA PRO A 338 2.90 8.09 15.08
C PRO A 338 4.24 7.55 14.61
N TYR A 339 4.21 6.29 14.16
CA TYR A 339 5.30 5.68 13.43
C TYR A 339 5.46 6.33 12.06
N SER A 340 6.67 6.62 11.67
CA SER A 340 7.03 7.05 10.33
C SER A 340 8.21 6.28 9.81
N GLN A 341 8.12 5.82 8.58
CA GLN A 341 9.27 5.25 7.88
C GLN A 341 10.06 6.36 7.20
N GLY A 342 11.39 6.30 7.32
CA GLY A 342 12.28 7.17 6.55
C GLY A 342 12.32 6.78 5.07
N PHE A 343 12.86 7.66 4.23
CA PHE A 343 13.03 7.36 2.80
C PHE A 343 13.95 6.16 2.59
N ILE A 344 13.61 5.29 1.65
CA ILE A 344 14.44 4.15 1.26
C ILE A 344 15.06 4.44 -0.10
N ASN A 345 16.38 4.66 -0.15
CA ASN A 345 17.04 5.03 -1.39
C ASN A 345 17.00 3.91 -2.44
N GLU A 346 17.07 2.68 -2.00
CA GLU A 346 16.94 1.48 -2.82
C GLU A 346 15.48 1.17 -3.20
N GLY A 347 14.51 1.84 -2.57
CA GLY A 347 13.09 1.56 -2.63
C GLY A 347 12.63 0.49 -1.65
N ASP A 348 11.31 0.41 -1.46
CA ASP A 348 10.69 -0.72 -0.76
C ASP A 348 10.88 -1.98 -1.61
N LEU A 349 11.79 -2.83 -1.16
CA LEU A 349 12.15 -4.07 -1.83
C LEU A 349 11.16 -5.22 -1.56
N SER A 350 10.07 -4.99 -0.83
CA SER A 350 9.01 -5.99 -0.70
C SER A 350 8.33 -6.27 -2.05
N TYR A 351 8.38 -5.31 -2.97
CA TYR A 351 7.90 -5.43 -4.35
C TYR A 351 8.97 -4.98 -5.35
N PHE A 352 8.90 -5.53 -6.56
CA PHE A 352 9.75 -5.10 -7.68
C PHE A 352 8.97 -5.07 -8.99
N ILE A 353 9.45 -4.26 -9.94
CA ILE A 353 9.05 -4.28 -11.34
C ILE A 353 10.21 -4.82 -12.19
N GLY A 354 9.95 -5.81 -13.02
CA GLY A 354 10.94 -6.43 -13.92
C GLY A 354 10.32 -6.91 -15.21
N ILE A 355 11.08 -7.65 -16.02
CA ILE A 355 10.66 -8.16 -17.33
C ILE A 355 10.59 -9.69 -17.27
N GLY A 356 9.49 -10.25 -17.77
CA GLY A 356 9.33 -11.69 -17.92
C GLY A 356 10.30 -12.28 -18.96
N SER A 357 10.74 -13.50 -18.71
CA SER A 357 11.75 -14.16 -19.58
C SER A 357 11.23 -14.42 -21.00
N LYS A 358 9.93 -14.69 -21.17
CA LYS A 358 9.29 -14.94 -22.46
C LYS A 358 8.86 -13.69 -23.20
N ALA A 359 9.07 -12.52 -22.60
CA ALA A 359 8.73 -11.23 -23.21
C ALA A 359 9.43 -11.03 -24.55
N LYS A 360 8.66 -10.56 -25.52
CA LYS A 360 9.18 -10.07 -26.80
C LYS A 360 9.48 -8.57 -26.69
N ASN A 361 10.26 -8.00 -27.61
CA ASN A 361 10.55 -6.54 -27.63
C ASN A 361 11.12 -6.00 -26.29
N LYS A 362 11.99 -6.76 -25.63
CA LYS A 362 12.54 -6.44 -24.30
C LYS A 362 13.14 -5.03 -24.23
N GLN A 363 13.76 -4.54 -25.31
CA GLN A 363 14.28 -3.18 -25.38
C GLN A 363 13.18 -2.13 -25.17
N ARG A 364 11.97 -2.33 -25.75
CA ARG A 364 10.83 -1.41 -25.57
C ARG A 364 10.30 -1.48 -24.15
N LEU A 365 10.23 -2.68 -23.57
CA LEU A 365 9.78 -2.86 -22.18
C LEU A 365 10.73 -2.19 -21.19
N VAL A 366 12.06 -2.31 -21.40
CA VAL A 366 13.06 -1.59 -20.58
C VAL A 366 12.93 -0.08 -20.73
N LYS A 367 12.62 0.44 -21.94
CA LYS A 367 12.31 1.88 -22.14
C LYS A 367 11.08 2.32 -21.35
N ILE A 368 10.03 1.49 -21.29
CA ILE A 368 8.84 1.77 -20.48
C ILE A 368 9.23 1.85 -19.01
N ILE A 369 9.94 0.83 -18.48
CA ILE A 369 10.39 0.84 -17.07
C ILE A 369 11.26 2.06 -16.80
N ASN A 370 12.24 2.35 -17.67
CA ASN A 370 13.11 3.51 -17.52
C ASN A 370 12.30 4.83 -17.47
N TRP A 371 11.29 4.98 -18.31
CA TRP A 371 10.42 6.14 -18.31
C TRP A 371 9.55 6.23 -17.06
N LEU A 372 9.02 5.13 -16.55
CA LEU A 372 8.25 5.12 -15.30
C LEU A 372 9.04 5.66 -14.10
N TYR A 373 10.38 5.57 -14.13
CA TYR A 373 11.28 6.16 -13.13
C TYR A 373 11.79 7.57 -13.52
N SER A 374 11.18 8.22 -14.50
CA SER A 374 11.39 9.64 -14.80
C SER A 374 10.32 10.52 -14.15
N PRO A 375 10.54 11.85 -13.99
CA PRO A 375 9.50 12.74 -13.51
C PRO A 375 8.19 12.64 -14.32
N GLU A 376 8.27 12.64 -15.64
CA GLU A 376 7.12 12.48 -16.52
C GLU A 376 6.37 11.16 -16.27
N GLY A 377 7.11 10.06 -16.11
CA GLY A 377 6.54 8.74 -15.82
C GLY A 377 5.86 8.68 -14.46
N VAL A 378 6.42 9.31 -13.43
CA VAL A 378 5.82 9.42 -12.10
C VAL A 378 4.46 10.11 -12.19
N TYR A 379 4.38 11.27 -12.85
CA TYR A 379 3.10 11.97 -13.04
C TYR A 379 2.12 11.18 -13.91
N ALA A 380 2.58 10.46 -14.92
CA ALA A 380 1.73 9.66 -15.79
C ALA A 380 1.19 8.38 -15.14
N SER A 381 1.91 7.83 -14.17
CA SER A 381 1.49 6.68 -13.36
C SER A 381 0.87 7.09 -12.02
N SER A 382 0.52 8.36 -11.88
CA SER A 382 -0.06 8.95 -10.67
C SER A 382 -1.22 8.14 -10.12
N ASN A 383 -1.19 7.97 -8.80
CA ASN A 383 -2.24 7.31 -8.04
C ASN A 383 -2.37 8.05 -6.68
N GLY A 384 -3.26 9.04 -6.61
CA GLY A 384 -3.59 9.74 -5.38
C GLY A 384 -2.84 11.06 -5.16
N THR A 385 -1.76 11.08 -4.37
CA THR A 385 -1.10 12.33 -3.93
C THR A 385 -0.30 13.03 -5.03
N THR A 386 0.18 12.31 -6.02
CA THR A 386 0.91 12.88 -7.16
C THR A 386 -0.07 13.47 -8.16
N ALA A 387 0.18 14.70 -8.63
CA ALA A 387 -0.63 15.28 -9.69
C ALA A 387 -0.56 14.45 -10.98
N CYS A 388 -1.60 14.48 -11.78
CA CYS A 388 -1.58 13.86 -13.10
C CYS A 388 -0.66 14.66 -14.06
N PRO A 389 -0.45 14.22 -15.31
CA PRO A 389 0.58 14.80 -16.20
C PRO A 389 0.54 16.33 -16.32
N LYS A 390 1.73 16.92 -16.46
CA LYS A 390 1.92 18.32 -16.82
C LYS A 390 1.17 18.66 -18.11
N GLY A 391 0.55 19.83 -18.16
CA GLY A 391 -0.29 20.27 -19.28
C GLY A 391 -1.74 19.74 -19.21
N MET A 392 -2.01 18.75 -18.36
CA MET A 392 -3.37 18.33 -18.03
C MET A 392 -3.75 18.80 -16.63
N CYS A 393 -3.00 18.41 -15.61
CA CYS A 393 -3.30 18.73 -14.22
C CYS A 393 -2.53 19.91 -13.66
N TRP A 394 -1.39 20.27 -14.23
CA TRP A 394 -0.53 21.32 -13.69
C TRP A 394 0.40 21.92 -14.73
N GLU A 395 0.92 23.09 -14.41
CA GLU A 395 1.88 23.84 -15.20
C GLU A 395 2.89 24.55 -14.31
N MET A 396 3.99 25.03 -14.90
CA MET A 396 4.93 25.92 -14.23
C MET A 396 4.44 27.37 -14.35
N LYS A 397 4.27 28.05 -13.19
CA LYS A 397 4.01 29.49 -13.11
C LYS A 397 5.03 30.14 -12.16
N ASP A 398 5.71 31.16 -12.60
CA ASP A 398 6.71 31.88 -11.80
C ASP A 398 7.75 30.95 -11.13
N GLY A 399 8.18 29.91 -11.86
CA GLY A 399 9.17 28.96 -11.40
C GLY A 399 8.64 27.91 -10.40
N GLN A 400 7.31 27.84 -10.16
CA GLN A 400 6.67 26.89 -9.26
C GLN A 400 5.62 26.04 -9.99
N PRO A 401 5.45 24.77 -9.64
CA PRO A 401 4.34 23.97 -10.14
C PRO A 401 3.03 24.45 -9.50
N VAL A 402 2.01 24.62 -10.33
CA VAL A 402 0.67 25.06 -9.91
C VAL A 402 -0.37 24.17 -10.57
N LEU A 403 -1.33 23.67 -9.80
CA LEU A 403 -2.44 22.90 -10.35
C LEU A 403 -3.27 23.77 -11.31
N SER A 404 -3.69 23.16 -12.42
CA SER A 404 -4.72 23.73 -13.28
C SER A 404 -6.10 23.60 -12.63
N GLU A 405 -7.11 24.30 -13.14
CA GLU A 405 -8.50 24.10 -12.70
C GLU A 405 -8.94 22.63 -12.82
N PHE A 406 -8.51 21.95 -13.88
CA PHE A 406 -8.74 20.52 -14.04
C PHE A 406 -8.02 19.71 -12.97
N GLY A 407 -6.75 19.99 -12.71
CA GLY A 407 -5.95 19.33 -11.68
C GLY A 407 -6.55 19.47 -10.29
N GLU A 408 -7.07 20.64 -9.94
CA GLU A 408 -7.76 20.85 -8.67
C GLU A 408 -9.03 20.00 -8.54
N LYS A 409 -9.81 19.90 -9.62
CA LYS A 409 -11.02 19.09 -9.63
C LYS A 409 -10.71 17.60 -9.42
N VAL A 410 -9.73 17.05 -10.14
CA VAL A 410 -9.43 15.61 -10.07
C VAL A 410 -8.67 15.22 -8.81
N GLN A 411 -7.97 16.15 -8.16
CA GLN A 411 -7.25 15.89 -6.91
C GLN A 411 -8.18 15.68 -5.70
N PHE A 412 -9.35 16.32 -5.71
CA PHE A 412 -10.26 16.32 -4.55
C PHE A 412 -11.62 15.67 -4.82
N ALA A 413 -11.99 15.46 -6.09
CA ALA A 413 -13.26 14.86 -6.48
C ALA A 413 -13.16 14.33 -7.91
N SER A 414 -12.53 13.20 -8.11
CA SER A 414 -12.30 12.64 -9.46
C SER A 414 -13.54 12.02 -10.10
N GLU A 415 -14.61 11.76 -9.34
CA GLU A 415 -15.84 11.17 -9.85
C GLU A 415 -16.54 12.11 -10.85
N GLY A 416 -16.87 11.56 -12.02
CA GLY A 416 -17.60 12.29 -13.06
C GLY A 416 -16.82 13.40 -13.76
N VAL A 417 -15.54 13.61 -13.46
CA VAL A 417 -14.74 14.64 -14.14
C VAL A 417 -14.29 14.14 -15.52
N GLU A 418 -14.70 14.87 -16.58
CA GLU A 418 -14.35 14.54 -17.95
C GLU A 418 -12.94 15.02 -18.31
N VAL A 419 -12.15 14.12 -18.91
CA VAL A 419 -10.80 14.42 -19.41
C VAL A 419 -10.87 15.23 -20.69
N PRO A 420 -10.06 16.28 -20.88
CA PRO A 420 -10.00 17.02 -22.14
C PRO A 420 -9.71 16.11 -23.35
N ALA A 421 -10.39 16.36 -24.49
CA ALA A 421 -10.33 15.50 -25.69
C ALA A 421 -8.89 15.22 -26.17
N GLN A 422 -7.99 16.21 -26.07
CA GLN A 422 -6.57 16.06 -26.43
C GLN A 422 -5.83 14.99 -25.61
N TRP A 423 -6.33 14.67 -24.41
CA TRP A 423 -5.81 13.62 -23.53
C TRP A 423 -6.60 12.30 -23.64
N GLY A 424 -7.53 12.20 -24.61
CA GLY A 424 -8.27 10.98 -24.90
C GLY A 424 -9.75 11.00 -24.50
N GLY A 425 -10.20 12.03 -23.79
CA GLY A 425 -11.59 12.10 -23.31
C GLY A 425 -11.93 11.03 -22.28
N GLY A 426 -13.22 10.89 -22.02
CA GLY A 426 -13.73 9.93 -21.02
C GLY A 426 -13.63 10.45 -19.59
N ILE A 427 -14.00 9.64 -18.62
CA ILE A 427 -13.95 9.98 -17.20
C ILE A 427 -12.52 9.82 -16.68
N TYR A 428 -12.04 10.79 -15.90
CA TYR A 428 -10.67 10.80 -15.37
C TYR A 428 -10.36 9.54 -14.53
N ALA A 429 -11.25 9.18 -13.63
CA ALA A 429 -11.09 8.02 -12.74
C ALA A 429 -10.93 6.70 -13.53
N ASP A 430 -11.66 6.54 -14.64
CA ASP A 430 -11.58 5.35 -15.50
C ASP A 430 -10.28 5.26 -16.30
N GLY A 431 -9.58 6.39 -16.41
CA GLY A 431 -8.35 6.52 -17.18
C GLY A 431 -7.06 6.51 -16.34
N ILE A 432 -7.16 6.44 -15.02
CA ILE A 432 -5.99 6.37 -14.13
C ILE A 432 -5.13 5.14 -14.48
N CYS A 433 -3.80 5.31 -14.36
CA CYS A 433 -2.86 4.21 -14.61
C CYS A 433 -3.13 3.04 -13.66
N ALA A 434 -3.40 1.89 -14.22
CA ALA A 434 -3.74 0.68 -13.47
C ALA A 434 -2.53 0.01 -12.79
N LEU A 435 -1.31 0.45 -13.07
CA LEU A 435 -0.11 0.00 -12.37
C LEU A 435 -0.13 0.58 -10.96
N ASN A 436 -0.51 -0.19 -9.98
CA ASN A 436 -0.48 0.23 -8.56
C ASN A 436 0.95 0.10 -8.01
N PHE A 437 1.90 0.80 -8.65
CA PHE A 437 3.32 0.71 -8.36
C PHE A 437 3.97 2.10 -8.41
N PRO A 438 3.96 2.87 -7.31
CA PRO A 438 4.69 4.13 -7.24
C PRO A 438 6.20 3.85 -7.38
N THR A 439 6.79 4.33 -8.47
CA THR A 439 8.20 4.05 -8.79
C THR A 439 9.17 4.87 -7.95
N ILE A 440 8.87 6.16 -7.77
CA ILE A 440 9.62 7.08 -6.91
C ILE A 440 8.72 7.45 -5.73
N ALA A 441 9.30 7.63 -4.55
CA ALA A 441 8.56 8.06 -3.36
C ALA A 441 7.84 9.40 -3.64
N PRO A 442 6.52 9.51 -3.39
CA PRO A 442 5.76 10.71 -3.74
C PRO A 442 6.30 11.99 -3.08
N ASN A 443 6.88 11.87 -1.89
CA ASN A 443 7.45 13.00 -1.16
C ASN A 443 8.94 13.25 -1.46
N ASP A 444 9.53 12.52 -2.41
CA ASP A 444 10.87 12.82 -2.94
C ASP A 444 10.83 14.05 -3.86
N ILE A 445 11.99 14.65 -4.09
CA ILE A 445 12.09 15.89 -4.85
C ILE A 445 12.17 15.60 -6.35
N ASP A 446 11.25 16.19 -7.11
CA ASP A 446 11.34 16.25 -8.56
C ASP A 446 12.48 17.19 -8.97
N PRO A 447 13.49 16.69 -9.70
CA PRO A 447 14.65 17.50 -10.10
C PRO A 447 14.30 18.65 -11.05
N GLU A 448 13.16 18.61 -11.76
CA GLU A 448 12.70 19.64 -12.68
C GLU A 448 12.02 20.80 -11.95
N THR A 449 11.07 20.47 -11.06
CA THR A 449 10.28 21.47 -10.34
C THR A 449 10.95 21.95 -9.05
N LYS A 450 11.91 21.20 -8.50
CA LYS A 450 12.51 21.39 -7.16
C LYS A 450 11.49 21.28 -6.02
N GLN A 451 10.31 20.74 -6.31
CA GLN A 451 9.25 20.45 -5.35
C GLN A 451 9.06 18.93 -5.23
N THR A 452 8.30 18.48 -4.26
CA THR A 452 7.95 17.07 -4.16
C THR A 452 7.04 16.64 -5.29
N TYR A 453 7.03 15.35 -5.63
CA TYR A 453 6.01 14.81 -6.54
C TYR A 453 4.60 14.88 -5.93
N ASN A 454 4.50 14.93 -4.60
CA ASN A 454 3.25 15.13 -3.89
C ASN A 454 2.76 16.57 -4.04
N SER A 455 1.74 16.76 -4.87
CA SER A 455 1.19 18.07 -5.16
C SER A 455 0.56 18.78 -3.95
N PHE A 456 0.12 18.04 -2.93
CA PHE A 456 -0.39 18.65 -1.68
C PHE A 456 0.67 19.43 -0.92
N LEU A 457 1.97 19.14 -1.15
CA LEU A 457 3.09 19.85 -0.54
C LEU A 457 3.60 21.05 -1.37
N TRP A 458 3.02 21.30 -2.53
CA TRP A 458 3.44 22.46 -3.34
C TRP A 458 3.11 23.77 -2.64
N PRO A 459 3.98 24.78 -2.75
CA PRO A 459 3.75 26.09 -2.11
C PRO A 459 2.42 26.74 -2.49
N SER A 460 1.92 26.51 -3.71
CA SER A 460 0.61 26.95 -4.17
C SER A 460 -0.53 26.32 -3.38
N GLU A 461 -0.42 25.01 -3.08
CA GLU A 461 -1.45 24.26 -2.34
C GLU A 461 -1.42 24.57 -0.83
N LEU A 462 -0.22 24.67 -0.25
CA LEU A 462 -0.04 25.01 1.17
C LEU A 462 -0.48 26.43 1.54
N LYS A 463 -0.67 27.31 0.54
CA LYS A 463 -1.24 28.66 0.73
C LYS A 463 -2.77 28.66 0.74
N LYS A 464 -3.40 27.62 0.22
CA LYS A 464 -4.87 27.52 0.18
C LYS A 464 -5.42 27.30 1.58
N THR A 465 -6.53 27.91 1.85
CA THR A 465 -7.26 27.69 3.10
C THR A 465 -8.75 27.50 2.81
N ASN A 466 -9.44 26.91 3.73
CA ASN A 466 -10.89 26.73 3.71
C ASN A 466 -11.40 26.72 5.18
N PRO A 467 -12.69 26.89 5.43
CA PRO A 467 -13.23 26.92 6.78
C PRO A 467 -12.87 25.71 7.65
N LEU A 468 -12.82 24.49 7.09
CA LEU A 468 -12.41 23.29 7.82
C LEU A 468 -10.94 23.39 8.29
N LEU A 469 -10.03 23.68 7.37
CA LEU A 469 -8.60 23.79 7.66
C LEU A 469 -8.30 24.98 8.58
N SER A 470 -8.97 26.11 8.38
CA SER A 470 -8.78 27.30 9.21
C SER A 470 -9.19 27.06 10.65
N ASP A 471 -10.32 26.36 10.86
CA ASP A 471 -10.80 26.03 12.21
C ASP A 471 -9.90 24.98 12.87
N TRP A 472 -9.51 23.92 12.14
CA TRP A 472 -8.56 22.91 12.60
C TRP A 472 -7.21 23.55 12.99
N SER A 473 -6.63 24.35 12.11
CA SER A 473 -5.36 25.05 12.33
C SER A 473 -5.38 25.91 13.59
N LYS A 474 -6.48 26.65 13.83
CA LYS A 474 -6.65 27.48 15.03
C LYS A 474 -6.55 26.64 16.33
N HIS A 475 -7.04 25.41 16.33
CA HIS A 475 -7.01 24.51 17.49
C HIS A 475 -5.78 23.59 17.52
N MET A 476 -4.96 23.65 16.47
CA MET A 476 -3.72 22.87 16.32
C MET A 476 -2.49 23.79 16.20
N ASP A 477 -2.43 24.80 17.07
CA ASP A 477 -1.30 25.74 17.22
C ASP A 477 -0.87 26.46 15.94
N GLY A 478 -1.81 26.73 15.05
CA GLY A 478 -1.60 27.42 13.79
C GLY A 478 -0.93 26.59 12.69
N ALA A 479 -0.81 25.27 12.88
CA ALA A 479 -0.24 24.37 11.90
C ALA A 479 -1.06 24.36 10.59
N LYS A 480 -0.38 24.30 9.45
CA LYS A 480 -1.01 24.24 8.12
C LYS A 480 -1.27 22.81 7.66
N THR A 481 -0.49 21.87 8.20
CA THR A 481 -0.61 20.44 7.90
C THR A 481 -0.54 19.64 9.20
N GLU A 482 -1.08 18.43 9.17
CA GLU A 482 -1.02 17.48 10.29
C GLU A 482 0.44 17.20 10.66
N PHE A 483 1.28 17.00 9.65
CA PHE A 483 2.69 16.72 9.84
C PHE A 483 3.46 17.90 10.47
N GLU A 484 3.11 19.16 10.11
CA GLU A 484 3.66 20.35 10.75
C GLU A 484 3.34 20.38 12.25
N TYR A 485 2.08 20.08 12.62
CA TYR A 485 1.66 19.96 14.01
C TYR A 485 2.46 18.90 14.77
N LEU A 486 2.53 17.69 14.22
CA LEU A 486 3.21 16.57 14.86
C LEU A 486 4.71 16.82 15.04
N ASN A 487 5.37 17.42 14.04
CA ASN A 487 6.79 17.76 14.12
C ASN A 487 7.07 18.88 15.14
N LYS A 488 6.21 19.92 15.17
CA LYS A 488 6.31 21.00 16.15
C LYS A 488 6.26 20.45 17.58
N HIS A 489 5.44 19.45 17.82
CA HIS A 489 5.29 18.79 19.12
C HIS A 489 6.21 17.59 19.33
N LYS A 490 7.12 17.28 18.40
CA LYS A 490 8.06 16.14 18.45
C LYS A 490 7.35 14.80 18.70
N MET A 491 6.20 14.63 18.06
CA MET A 491 5.37 13.44 18.23
C MET A 491 5.77 12.29 17.28
N VAL A 492 6.34 12.60 16.11
CA VAL A 492 6.68 11.59 15.09
C VAL A 492 7.86 10.73 15.53
N MET A 493 7.68 9.41 15.46
CA MET A 493 8.74 8.43 15.72
C MET A 493 9.26 7.86 14.40
N VAL A 494 10.45 8.31 13.99
CA VAL A 494 11.03 7.93 12.69
C VAL A 494 11.94 6.71 12.84
N GLN A 495 11.64 5.65 12.09
CA GLN A 495 12.56 4.55 11.80
C GLN A 495 13.30 4.85 10.51
N ALA A 496 14.63 4.94 10.53
CA ALA A 496 15.38 5.22 9.31
C ALA A 496 15.10 4.18 8.22
N GLY A 497 14.86 4.67 6.99
CA GLY A 497 14.53 3.82 5.85
C GLY A 497 15.72 2.97 5.39
N VAL A 498 15.47 1.68 5.20
CA VAL A 498 16.47 0.71 4.71
C VAL A 498 15.84 -0.29 3.76
N PRO A 499 16.59 -0.80 2.78
CA PRO A 499 16.11 -1.84 1.89
C PRO A 499 16.08 -3.18 2.66
N TYR A 500 14.92 -3.58 3.11
CA TYR A 500 14.72 -4.81 3.84
C TYR A 500 13.80 -5.78 3.08
N SER A 501 14.12 -7.06 3.12
CA SER A 501 13.26 -8.14 2.63
C SER A 501 13.19 -9.22 3.70
N ALA A 502 11.97 -9.55 4.12
CA ALA A 502 11.75 -10.57 5.12
C ALA A 502 12.37 -11.93 4.73
N PRO A 503 12.97 -12.67 5.68
CA PRO A 503 13.54 -13.99 5.41
C PRO A 503 12.48 -14.99 4.92
N GLU A 504 12.94 -16.05 4.25
CA GLU A 504 12.07 -17.12 3.75
C GLU A 504 11.69 -18.07 4.90
N GLU A 505 10.40 -18.32 5.06
CA GLU A 505 9.89 -19.38 5.92
C GLU A 505 10.04 -20.75 5.25
N ASN A 506 10.41 -21.75 6.03
CA ASN A 506 10.27 -23.12 5.55
C ASN A 506 8.79 -23.56 5.56
N SER A 507 8.47 -24.65 4.86
CA SER A 507 7.09 -25.12 4.72
C SER A 507 6.39 -25.40 6.05
N ALA A 508 7.11 -25.85 7.08
CA ALA A 508 6.54 -26.11 8.40
C ALA A 508 6.20 -24.79 9.12
N GLN A 509 7.07 -23.78 9.03
CA GLN A 509 6.82 -22.44 9.56
C GLN A 509 5.61 -21.79 8.89
N SER A 510 5.53 -21.83 7.56
CA SER A 510 4.41 -21.26 6.80
C SER A 510 3.07 -21.95 7.15
N ALA A 511 3.05 -23.27 7.27
CA ALA A 511 1.85 -23.98 7.70
C ALA A 511 1.39 -23.61 9.12
N ARG A 512 2.34 -23.51 10.08
CA ARG A 512 2.05 -23.04 11.45
C ARG A 512 1.54 -21.61 11.46
N ARG A 513 2.19 -20.71 10.71
CA ARG A 513 1.78 -19.30 10.59
C ARG A 513 0.32 -19.20 10.12
N THR A 514 -0.07 -19.96 9.11
CA THR A 514 -1.45 -19.96 8.60
C THR A 514 -2.45 -20.34 9.71
N GLN A 515 -2.16 -21.37 10.51
CA GLN A 515 -3.02 -21.79 11.61
C GLN A 515 -3.06 -20.76 12.74
N ILE A 516 -1.91 -20.19 13.11
CA ILE A 516 -1.79 -19.15 14.13
C ILE A 516 -2.55 -17.90 13.72
N ASN A 517 -2.31 -17.41 12.50
CA ASN A 517 -2.96 -16.21 11.97
C ASN A 517 -4.49 -16.36 11.99
N SER A 518 -4.99 -17.52 11.52
CA SER A 518 -6.43 -17.80 11.54
C SER A 518 -7.01 -17.78 12.95
N ALA A 519 -6.29 -18.37 13.93
CA ALA A 519 -6.72 -18.39 15.33
C ALA A 519 -6.68 -17.00 15.96
N VAL A 520 -5.61 -16.23 15.73
CA VAL A 520 -5.45 -14.87 16.25
C VAL A 520 -6.52 -13.95 15.69
N VAL A 521 -6.70 -13.92 14.36
CA VAL A 521 -7.71 -13.06 13.72
C VAL A 521 -9.12 -13.40 14.21
N ALA A 522 -9.49 -14.68 14.23
CA ALA A 522 -10.83 -15.09 14.67
C ALA A 522 -11.11 -14.71 16.13
N ALA A 523 -10.15 -14.92 17.03
CA ALA A 523 -10.29 -14.54 18.43
C ALA A 523 -10.27 -13.01 18.62
N SER A 524 -9.45 -12.27 17.86
CA SER A 524 -9.42 -10.80 17.92
C SER A 524 -10.76 -10.17 17.58
N TRP A 525 -11.43 -10.63 16.50
CA TRP A 525 -12.77 -10.17 16.15
C TRP A 525 -13.79 -10.46 17.23
N LYS A 526 -13.76 -11.66 17.80
CA LYS A 526 -14.67 -12.03 18.88
C LYS A 526 -14.42 -11.21 20.15
N ALA A 527 -13.14 -11.00 20.51
CA ALA A 527 -12.78 -10.17 21.64
C ALA A 527 -13.23 -8.71 21.45
N ALA A 528 -12.91 -8.09 20.31
CA ALA A 528 -13.29 -6.71 20.02
C ALA A 528 -14.81 -6.49 20.04
N LEU A 529 -15.61 -7.49 19.64
CA LEU A 529 -17.08 -7.44 19.56
C LEU A 529 -17.77 -8.16 20.72
N ALA A 530 -17.06 -8.56 21.77
CA ALA A 530 -17.63 -9.20 22.95
C ALA A 530 -18.63 -8.28 23.66
N ASN A 531 -19.68 -8.87 24.23
CA ASN A 531 -20.72 -8.11 24.93
C ASN A 531 -20.43 -7.93 26.42
N SER A 532 -19.40 -8.60 26.93
CA SER A 532 -19.01 -8.54 28.34
C SER A 532 -17.50 -8.71 28.52
N GLN A 533 -16.96 -8.20 29.62
CA GLN A 533 -15.56 -8.39 29.99
C GLN A 533 -15.20 -9.89 30.09
N SER A 534 -16.09 -10.72 30.61
CA SER A 534 -15.87 -12.17 30.72
C SER A 534 -15.74 -12.84 29.36
N GLU A 535 -16.52 -12.43 28.36
CA GLU A 535 -16.38 -12.92 26.99
C GLU A 535 -15.06 -12.42 26.35
N PHE A 536 -14.71 -11.16 26.54
CA PHE A 536 -13.43 -10.61 26.10
C PHE A 536 -12.25 -11.41 26.65
N ASP A 537 -12.20 -11.60 27.99
CA ASP A 537 -11.12 -12.32 28.67
C ASP A 537 -11.03 -13.79 28.19
N LYS A 538 -12.17 -14.41 27.95
CA LYS A 538 -12.26 -15.77 27.39
C LYS A 538 -11.64 -15.83 26.00
N GLU A 539 -11.98 -14.90 25.10
CA GLU A 539 -11.46 -14.91 23.72
C GLU A 539 -9.96 -14.60 23.69
N ILE A 540 -9.45 -13.69 24.54
CA ILE A 540 -8.00 -13.43 24.68
C ILE A 540 -7.27 -14.70 25.18
N LYS A 541 -7.84 -15.41 26.16
CA LYS A 541 -7.28 -16.69 26.64
C LYS A 541 -7.30 -17.76 25.55
N GLU A 542 -8.40 -17.87 24.81
CA GLU A 542 -8.50 -18.82 23.68
C GLU A 542 -7.49 -18.49 22.57
N MET A 543 -7.30 -17.22 22.25
CA MET A 543 -6.31 -16.74 21.28
C MET A 543 -4.92 -17.27 21.65
N THR A 544 -4.50 -17.04 22.89
CA THR A 544 -3.19 -17.48 23.39
C THR A 544 -3.07 -19.00 23.38
N THR A 545 -4.08 -19.69 23.93
CA THR A 545 -4.06 -21.16 24.03
C THR A 545 -3.97 -21.83 22.66
N LYS A 546 -4.75 -21.35 21.67
CA LYS A 546 -4.74 -21.92 20.30
C LYS A 546 -3.43 -21.62 19.58
N ALA A 547 -2.94 -20.39 19.66
CA ALA A 547 -1.69 -20.00 19.01
C ALA A 547 -0.50 -20.79 19.60
N ASP A 548 -0.43 -20.94 20.91
CA ASP A 548 0.59 -21.78 21.59
C ASP A 548 0.49 -23.25 21.16
N GLY A 549 -0.73 -23.78 21.05
CA GLY A 549 -0.99 -25.14 20.58
C GLY A 549 -0.50 -25.38 19.13
N PHE A 550 -0.47 -24.37 18.30
CA PHE A 550 0.10 -24.40 16.94
C PHE A 550 1.60 -24.11 16.89
N GLY A 551 2.26 -23.90 18.03
CA GLY A 551 3.70 -23.65 18.09
C GLY A 551 4.09 -22.17 17.88
N PHE A 552 3.35 -21.24 18.46
CA PHE A 552 3.58 -19.80 18.35
C PHE A 552 5.02 -19.38 18.66
N LYS A 553 5.66 -20.01 19.66
CA LYS A 553 7.04 -19.69 20.06
C LYS A 553 8.06 -19.77 18.92
N ASP A 554 7.89 -20.72 17.99
CA ASP A 554 8.79 -20.84 16.84
C ASP A 554 8.58 -19.68 15.86
N ILE A 555 7.33 -19.26 15.64
CA ILE A 555 6.96 -18.14 14.78
C ILE A 555 7.37 -16.81 15.43
N GLN A 556 7.15 -16.66 16.73
CA GLN A 556 7.64 -15.50 17.49
C GLN A 556 9.14 -15.32 17.37
N LYS A 557 9.93 -16.40 17.54
CA LYS A 557 11.39 -16.34 17.39
C LYS A 557 11.79 -15.91 15.98
N PHE A 558 11.08 -16.38 14.95
CA PHE A 558 11.33 -16.00 13.57
C PHE A 558 11.00 -14.52 13.33
N ASP A 559 9.84 -14.07 13.79
CA ASP A 559 9.40 -12.68 13.62
C ASP A 559 10.29 -11.69 14.40
N TYR A 560 10.70 -12.04 15.61
CA TYR A 560 11.64 -11.24 16.40
C TYR A 560 13.01 -11.14 15.73
N ALA A 561 13.53 -12.25 15.19
CA ALA A 561 14.78 -12.20 14.45
C ALA A 561 14.68 -11.26 13.23
N ALA A 562 13.58 -11.35 12.48
CA ALA A 562 13.35 -10.53 11.30
C ALA A 562 13.20 -9.03 11.63
N ILE A 563 12.37 -8.68 12.62
CA ILE A 563 12.14 -7.27 12.98
C ILE A 563 13.39 -6.62 13.61
N ASN A 564 14.16 -7.40 14.38
CA ASN A 564 15.41 -6.95 14.97
C ASN A 564 16.53 -6.78 13.93
N GLU A 565 16.60 -7.64 12.92
CA GLU A 565 17.51 -7.46 11.78
C GLU A 565 17.19 -6.15 11.05
N HIS A 566 15.91 -5.93 10.73
CA HIS A 566 15.46 -4.67 10.13
C HIS A 566 15.84 -3.45 10.98
N MET A 567 15.57 -3.50 12.28
CA MET A 567 15.91 -2.43 13.22
C MET A 567 17.43 -2.19 13.31
N ALA A 568 18.24 -3.24 13.31
CA ALA A 568 19.68 -3.11 13.34
C ALA A 568 20.23 -2.42 12.08
N MET A 569 19.64 -2.69 10.92
CA MET A 569 19.96 -1.98 9.68
C MET A 569 19.56 -0.50 9.78
N SER A 570 18.36 -0.19 10.26
CA SER A 570 17.88 1.18 10.46
C SER A 570 18.78 1.97 11.42
N LYS A 571 19.20 1.39 12.55
CA LYS A 571 20.11 2.03 13.51
C LYS A 571 21.45 2.39 12.87
N LYS A 572 22.05 1.49 12.07
CA LYS A 572 23.31 1.78 11.35
C LYS A 572 23.17 2.96 10.40
N VAL A 573 22.05 3.06 9.68
CA VAL A 573 21.79 4.19 8.78
C VAL A 573 21.58 5.49 9.55
N ALA A 574 20.85 5.44 10.66
CA ALA A 574 20.65 6.60 11.52
C ALA A 574 21.95 7.09 12.17
N GLU A 575 22.85 6.19 12.56
CA GLU A 575 24.18 6.51 13.11
C GLU A 575 25.11 7.12 12.05
N ALA A 576 25.09 6.59 10.83
CA ALA A 576 25.89 7.11 9.72
C ALA A 576 25.45 8.50 9.22
N ALA A 577 24.21 8.91 9.54
CA ALA A 577 23.66 10.21 9.17
C ALA A 577 23.89 11.32 10.23
N LYS A 578 24.43 10.99 11.41
CA LYS A 578 24.83 11.93 12.48
C LYS A 578 26.22 12.47 12.21
#